data_5f4dde01753e85ec8e2e8f6ad25afb6e
#
_entry.id   5f4dde01753e85ec8e2e8f6ad25afb6e
#
_cell.length_a   1.000
_cell.length_b   1.000
_cell.length_c   1.000
_cell.angle_alpha   90.00
_cell.angle_beta   90.00
_cell.angle_gamma   90.00
#
_symmetry.space_group_name_H-M   'P 1'
#
loop_
_entity.id
_entity.type
_entity.pdbx_description
1 polymer ?
#
loop_
_entity_poly.entity_id
_entity_poly.type
_entity_poly.pdbx_seq_one_letter_code
_entity_poly.pdbx_strand_id
1 'polypeptide(L)'
;GGDADFTNMRSYLMSSGFEDIVSDQDFPVTERLSKWGAHDHLVFNRLLEDLKTEAAEGTAEEKTPYFRVLQTSSSHEPFEVPFRRLENDRLNAFAYTDSCAGDFVRQFRELPQWKNTVIVFVPDHLGAYPEHIDNLSVERYRIPLLMVGGAVREPRRIDVYGSQHDIAATLLAQLALPHDEF
;
A
#
# COMPACT_ATOMS: atom_id res chain seq x y z
N GLY A 1 4.08 7.99 4.40
CA GLY A 1 3.86 9.43 4.34
C GLY A 1 3.33 10.02 5.64
N GLY A 2 2.91 9.19 6.60
CA GLY A 2 2.46 9.63 7.91
C GLY A 2 3.58 9.70 8.95
N ASP A 3 3.21 10.17 10.16
CA ASP A 3 4.11 10.25 11.31
C ASP A 3 4.47 8.83 11.80
N ALA A 4 5.73 8.43 11.59
CA ALA A 4 6.21 7.13 12.03
C ALA A 4 6.42 7.04 13.55
N ASP A 5 6.46 8.15 14.26
CA ASP A 5 6.62 8.17 15.71
C ASP A 5 5.26 8.10 16.45
N PHE A 6 4.15 8.26 15.71
CA PHE A 6 2.81 8.05 16.24
C PHE A 6 2.64 6.59 16.72
N THR A 7 2.21 6.42 17.96
CA THR A 7 1.96 5.11 18.62
C THR A 7 3.13 4.12 18.57
N ASN A 8 4.38 4.61 18.57
CA ASN A 8 5.60 3.79 18.48
C ASN A 8 5.73 2.96 17.17
N MET A 9 5.11 3.38 16.09
CA MET A 9 5.15 2.65 14.81
C MET A 9 6.58 2.44 14.32
N ARG A 10 7.45 3.45 14.43
CA ARG A 10 8.88 3.34 14.06
C ARG A 10 9.57 2.21 14.79
N SER A 11 9.42 2.16 16.13
CA SER A 11 10.05 1.11 16.93
C SER A 11 9.51 -0.28 16.60
N TYR A 12 8.21 -0.39 16.31
CA TYR A 12 7.60 -1.63 15.89
C TYR A 12 8.16 -2.10 14.53
N LEU A 13 8.23 -1.21 13.55
CA LEU A 13 8.76 -1.55 12.22
C LEU A 13 10.24 -1.96 12.30
N MET A 14 11.06 -1.21 13.04
CA MET A 14 12.47 -1.57 13.23
C MET A 14 12.65 -2.92 13.92
N SER A 15 11.85 -3.22 14.95
CA SER A 15 11.89 -4.52 15.62
C SER A 15 11.38 -5.67 14.73
N SER A 16 10.60 -5.35 13.70
CA SER A 16 10.12 -6.29 12.70
C SER A 16 11.08 -6.45 11.49
N GLY A 17 12.27 -5.83 11.55
CA GLY A 17 13.31 -5.98 10.55
C GLY A 17 13.26 -4.98 9.38
N PHE A 18 12.44 -3.92 9.47
CA PHE A 18 12.51 -2.83 8.50
C PHE A 18 13.66 -1.89 8.84
N GLU A 19 14.58 -1.70 7.91
CA GLU A 19 15.77 -0.85 8.08
C GLU A 19 15.49 0.58 7.61
N ASP A 20 14.86 0.73 6.44
CA ASP A 20 14.55 2.01 5.82
C ASP A 20 13.09 2.39 6.04
N ILE A 21 12.86 3.45 6.82
CA ILE A 21 11.53 3.95 7.15
C ILE A 21 11.40 5.38 6.66
N VAL A 22 10.62 5.59 5.61
CA VAL A 22 10.25 6.91 5.10
C VAL A 22 8.96 7.37 5.76
N SER A 23 9.02 8.47 6.49
CA SER A 23 7.91 9.07 7.23
C SER A 23 7.54 10.45 6.67
N ASP A 24 6.60 11.15 7.31
CA ASP A 24 6.26 12.53 6.97
C ASP A 24 7.47 13.47 7.07
N GLN A 25 8.40 13.21 8.00
CA GLN A 25 9.60 14.05 8.22
C GLN A 25 10.56 14.03 7.03
N ASP A 26 10.47 13.03 6.17
CA ASP A 26 11.29 12.91 4.95
C ASP A 26 10.74 13.70 3.76
N PHE A 27 9.58 14.34 3.93
CA PHE A 27 8.98 15.24 2.95
C PHE A 27 9.16 16.70 3.37
N PRO A 28 9.30 17.65 2.41
CA PRO A 28 9.30 19.08 2.73
C PRO A 28 8.04 19.50 3.50
N VAL A 29 8.17 20.44 4.41
CA VAL A 29 7.02 20.96 5.19
C VAL A 29 5.89 21.45 4.29
N THR A 30 6.24 22.01 3.13
CA THR A 30 5.28 22.48 2.12
C THR A 30 4.47 21.35 1.47
N GLU A 31 4.87 20.11 1.61
CA GLU A 31 4.21 18.92 1.07
C GLU A 31 3.43 18.14 2.13
N ARG A 32 3.60 18.46 3.41
CA ARG A 32 2.85 17.86 4.53
C ARG A 32 1.51 18.56 4.73
N LEU A 33 0.66 18.49 3.71
CA LEU A 33 -0.58 19.27 3.64
C LEU A 33 -1.81 18.56 4.22
N SER A 34 -1.68 17.29 4.61
CA SER A 34 -2.75 16.56 5.28
C SER A 34 -2.52 16.49 6.80
N LYS A 35 -3.58 16.24 7.55
CA LYS A 35 -3.49 15.96 8.99
C LYS A 35 -2.52 14.80 9.30
N TRP A 36 -2.34 13.89 8.37
CA TRP A 36 -1.55 12.68 8.53
C TRP A 36 -0.18 12.74 7.85
N GLY A 37 0.25 13.92 7.37
CA GLY A 37 1.53 14.14 6.71
C GLY A 37 1.39 14.40 5.21
N ALA A 38 2.20 13.72 4.39
CA ALA A 38 2.18 13.86 2.94
C ALA A 38 1.02 13.10 2.32
N HIS A 39 0.38 13.69 1.30
CA HIS A 39 -0.67 13.02 0.53
C HIS A 39 -0.15 11.80 -0.25
N ASP A 40 -1.03 10.83 -0.52
CA ASP A 40 -0.68 9.56 -1.15
C ASP A 40 0.07 9.70 -2.47
N HIS A 41 -0.26 10.68 -3.33
CA HIS A 41 0.47 10.88 -4.58
C HIS A 41 1.97 11.18 -4.37
N LEU A 42 2.33 11.89 -3.31
CA LEU A 42 3.73 12.18 -2.98
C LEU A 42 4.44 10.91 -2.47
N VAL A 43 3.74 10.12 -1.67
CA VAL A 43 4.28 8.86 -1.12
C VAL A 43 4.53 7.85 -2.24
N PHE A 44 3.57 7.69 -3.15
CA PHE A 44 3.73 6.81 -4.32
C PHE A 44 4.81 7.31 -5.27
N ASN A 45 4.89 8.63 -5.50
CA ASN A 45 5.94 9.22 -6.33
C ASN A 45 7.32 8.97 -5.73
N ARG A 46 7.49 9.13 -4.42
CA ARG A 46 8.76 8.85 -3.75
C ARG A 46 9.16 7.38 -3.93
N LEU A 47 8.26 6.44 -3.69
CA LEU A 47 8.55 5.02 -3.94
C LEU A 47 8.92 4.75 -5.40
N LEU A 48 8.23 5.39 -6.35
CA LEU A 48 8.51 5.22 -7.77
C LEU A 48 9.90 5.77 -8.15
N GLU A 49 10.30 6.92 -7.60
CA GLU A 49 11.64 7.48 -7.83
C GLU A 49 12.75 6.60 -7.24
N ASP A 50 12.55 6.05 -6.06
CA ASP A 50 13.47 5.10 -5.46
C ASP A 50 13.63 3.86 -6.37
N LEU A 51 12.53 3.30 -6.89
CA LEU A 51 12.54 2.18 -7.82
C LEU A 51 13.17 2.50 -9.18
N LYS A 52 12.98 3.71 -9.70
CA LYS A 52 13.64 4.18 -10.94
C LYS A 52 15.15 4.31 -10.76
N THR A 53 15.57 4.88 -9.63
CA THR A 53 16.99 5.04 -9.30
C THR A 53 17.68 3.67 -9.25
N GLU A 54 17.06 2.73 -8.56
CA GLU A 54 17.56 1.36 -8.50
C GLU A 54 17.62 0.68 -9.86
N ALA A 55 16.61 0.89 -10.72
CA ALA A 55 16.65 0.36 -12.08
C ALA A 55 17.80 0.93 -12.91
N ALA A 56 18.08 2.23 -12.75
CA ALA A 56 19.15 2.93 -13.49
C ALA A 56 20.54 2.52 -13.04
N GLU A 57 20.73 2.17 -11.77
CA GLU A 57 22.02 1.72 -11.22
C GLU A 57 22.45 0.32 -11.70
N GLY A 58 21.69 -0.31 -12.58
CA GLY A 58 22.02 -1.60 -13.19
C GLY A 58 22.00 -2.79 -12.23
N THR A 59 21.59 -2.55 -10.99
CA THR A 59 21.55 -3.56 -9.92
C THR A 59 20.33 -4.48 -9.99
N ALA A 60 19.43 -4.28 -10.97
CA ALA A 60 18.14 -4.97 -11.06
C ALA A 60 18.23 -6.48 -11.41
N GLU A 61 19.32 -6.95 -12.00
CA GLU A 61 19.46 -8.36 -12.40
C GLU A 61 20.19 -9.23 -11.37
N GLU A 62 20.92 -8.64 -10.44
CA GLU A 62 21.68 -9.34 -9.39
C GLU A 62 21.06 -9.21 -8.00
N LYS A 63 19.83 -8.70 -7.89
CA LYS A 63 19.29 -8.25 -6.60
C LYS A 63 18.75 -9.36 -5.72
N THR A 64 19.17 -9.23 -4.47
CA THR A 64 18.47 -9.80 -3.32
C THR A 64 17.00 -9.44 -3.38
N PRO A 65 16.08 -10.39 -3.22
CA PRO A 65 14.65 -10.10 -3.12
C PRO A 65 14.38 -9.03 -2.07
N TYR A 66 13.48 -8.10 -2.35
CA TYR A 66 13.09 -7.05 -1.41
C TYR A 66 11.60 -7.17 -1.03
N PHE A 67 11.30 -6.72 0.15
CA PHE A 67 9.95 -6.56 0.65
C PHE A 67 9.73 -5.10 1.04
N ARG A 68 8.72 -4.46 0.46
CA ARG A 68 8.39 -3.05 0.74
C ARG A 68 6.94 -2.92 1.14
N VAL A 69 6.70 -2.08 2.13
CA VAL A 69 5.36 -1.74 2.60
C VAL A 69 5.13 -0.25 2.40
N LEU A 70 4.05 0.11 1.72
CA LEU A 70 3.58 1.49 1.59
C LEU A 70 2.22 1.59 2.26
N GLN A 71 2.12 2.44 3.26
CA GLN A 71 0.85 2.76 3.91
C GLN A 71 0.31 4.07 3.35
N THR A 72 -0.91 4.02 2.81
CA THR A 72 -1.68 5.20 2.40
C THR A 72 -2.34 5.84 3.61
N SER A 73 -2.58 7.14 3.56
CA SER A 73 -3.24 7.87 4.65
C SER A 73 -4.32 8.85 4.18
N SER A 74 -4.38 9.14 2.88
CA SER A 74 -5.32 10.15 2.36
C SER A 74 -6.77 9.71 2.39
N SER A 75 -7.05 8.40 2.49
CA SER A 75 -8.39 7.86 2.66
C SER A 75 -8.90 7.87 4.11
N HIS A 76 -8.11 8.41 5.04
CA HIS A 76 -8.47 8.56 6.46
C HIS A 76 -9.15 9.91 6.74
N GLU A 77 -9.90 10.00 7.83
CA GLU A 77 -10.44 11.28 8.32
C GLU A 77 -9.34 12.32 8.55
N PRO A 78 -9.53 13.57 8.16
CA PRO A 78 -10.78 14.24 7.79
C PRO A 78 -11.16 14.19 6.30
N PHE A 79 -10.61 13.30 5.49
CA PHE A 79 -10.90 13.11 4.05
C PHE A 79 -10.52 14.33 3.19
N GLU A 80 -9.54 15.09 3.62
CA GLU A 80 -9.04 16.27 2.90
C GLU A 80 -8.03 15.83 1.84
N VAL A 81 -8.48 15.86 0.58
CA VAL A 81 -7.65 15.47 -0.57
C VAL A 81 -7.75 16.51 -1.69
N PRO A 82 -6.73 16.65 -2.53
CA PRO A 82 -6.76 17.56 -3.69
C PRO A 82 -7.56 16.95 -4.86
N PHE A 83 -8.73 16.39 -4.56
CA PHE A 83 -9.59 15.69 -5.50
C PHE A 83 -11.05 15.91 -5.12
N ARG A 84 -11.82 16.58 -5.98
CA ARG A 84 -13.24 16.88 -5.75
C ARG A 84 -14.03 16.64 -7.02
N ARG A 85 -14.40 15.40 -7.27
CA ARG A 85 -15.19 14.96 -8.42
C ARG A 85 -16.50 14.30 -8.03
N LEU A 86 -16.66 13.97 -6.75
CA LEU A 86 -17.82 13.32 -6.20
C LEU A 86 -18.45 14.23 -5.12
N GLU A 87 -19.71 14.03 -4.82
CA GLU A 87 -20.42 14.86 -3.82
C GLU A 87 -20.03 14.53 -2.38
N ASN A 88 -19.49 13.33 -2.15
CA ASN A 88 -19.13 12.85 -0.81
C ASN A 88 -17.60 12.90 -0.62
N ASP A 89 -17.16 13.57 0.45
CA ASP A 89 -15.71 13.74 0.73
C ASP A 89 -15.00 12.41 0.98
N ARG A 90 -15.64 11.43 1.64
CA ARG A 90 -15.07 10.10 1.83
C ARG A 90 -14.85 9.37 0.51
N LEU A 91 -15.85 9.45 -0.39
CA LEU A 91 -15.72 8.87 -1.73
C LEU A 91 -14.65 9.57 -2.57
N ASN A 92 -14.51 10.90 -2.43
CA ASN A 92 -13.40 11.63 -3.03
C ASN A 92 -12.05 11.12 -2.52
N ALA A 93 -11.91 10.92 -1.22
CA ALA A 93 -10.68 10.44 -0.61
C ALA A 93 -10.34 9.01 -1.06
N PHE A 94 -11.31 8.10 -1.12
CA PHE A 94 -11.10 6.75 -1.63
C PHE A 94 -10.73 6.75 -3.11
N ALA A 95 -11.46 7.52 -3.94
CA ALA A 95 -11.15 7.62 -5.37
C ALA A 95 -9.79 8.28 -5.64
N TYR A 96 -9.36 9.18 -4.77
CA TYR A 96 -8.04 9.79 -4.84
C TYR A 96 -6.93 8.76 -4.56
N THR A 97 -7.03 8.00 -3.46
CA THR A 97 -6.08 6.94 -3.13
C THR A 97 -6.02 5.89 -4.25
N ASP A 98 -7.16 5.46 -4.76
CA ASP A 98 -7.26 4.51 -5.89
C ASP A 98 -6.57 5.08 -7.14
N SER A 99 -6.79 6.35 -7.45
CA SER A 99 -6.12 7.04 -8.56
C SER A 99 -4.61 7.06 -8.39
N CYS A 100 -4.10 7.37 -7.19
CA CYS A 100 -2.67 7.37 -6.90
C CYS A 100 -2.05 5.97 -7.06
N ALA A 101 -2.73 4.95 -6.55
CA ALA A 101 -2.31 3.55 -6.69
C ALA A 101 -2.30 3.11 -8.17
N GLY A 102 -3.34 3.48 -8.92
CA GLY A 102 -3.44 3.19 -10.35
C GLY A 102 -2.36 3.89 -11.18
N ASP A 103 -2.03 5.14 -10.86
CA ASP A 103 -0.94 5.89 -11.49
C ASP A 103 0.42 5.24 -11.21
N PHE A 104 0.66 4.86 -9.97
CA PHE A 104 1.87 4.14 -9.58
C PHE A 104 2.01 2.84 -10.37
N VAL A 105 0.98 1.99 -10.42
CA VAL A 105 1.01 0.73 -11.16
C VAL A 105 1.30 0.95 -12.64
N ARG A 106 0.66 1.95 -13.28
CA ARG A 106 0.91 2.27 -14.70
C ARG A 106 2.37 2.62 -14.97
N GLN A 107 2.98 3.46 -14.12
CA GLN A 107 4.37 3.87 -14.28
C GLN A 107 5.34 2.74 -13.91
N PHE A 108 5.07 1.99 -12.85
CA PHE A 108 5.92 0.89 -12.42
C PHE A 108 5.96 -0.27 -13.44
N ARG A 109 4.90 -0.46 -14.23
CA ARG A 109 4.86 -1.45 -15.32
C ARG A 109 5.95 -1.23 -16.39
N GLU A 110 6.43 0.01 -16.54
CA GLU A 110 7.46 0.35 -17.50
C GLU A 110 8.89 0.04 -16.97
N LEU A 111 9.02 -0.29 -15.69
CA LEU A 111 10.31 -0.61 -15.07
C LEU A 111 10.64 -2.11 -15.18
N PRO A 112 11.93 -2.48 -15.30
CA PRO A 112 12.35 -3.86 -15.45
C PRO A 112 11.96 -4.76 -14.28
N GLN A 113 11.86 -4.20 -13.06
CA GLN A 113 11.47 -4.94 -11.85
C GLN A 113 10.03 -5.46 -11.90
N TRP A 114 9.15 -4.83 -12.70
CA TRP A 114 7.75 -5.23 -12.83
C TRP A 114 7.57 -6.73 -13.08
N LYS A 115 8.37 -7.30 -13.99
CA LYS A 115 8.24 -8.70 -14.43
C LYS A 115 8.36 -9.71 -13.29
N ASN A 116 9.08 -9.36 -12.23
CA ASN A 116 9.36 -10.23 -11.07
C ASN A 116 8.70 -9.73 -9.78
N THR A 117 7.74 -8.80 -9.88
CA THR A 117 7.10 -8.19 -8.71
C THR A 117 5.65 -8.64 -8.59
N VAL A 118 5.23 -8.88 -7.35
CA VAL A 118 3.83 -8.95 -6.94
C VAL A 118 3.55 -7.75 -6.04
N ILE A 119 2.51 -7.00 -6.34
CA ILE A 119 1.98 -5.92 -5.51
C ILE A 119 0.69 -6.42 -4.87
N VAL A 120 0.60 -6.33 -3.56
CA VAL A 120 -0.60 -6.68 -2.79
C VAL A 120 -1.25 -5.41 -2.28
N PHE A 121 -2.49 -5.15 -2.71
CA PHE A 121 -3.33 -4.10 -2.17
C PHE A 121 -4.30 -4.71 -1.17
N VAL A 122 -4.24 -4.24 0.05
CA VAL A 122 -5.10 -4.72 1.14
C VAL A 122 -5.44 -3.55 2.06
N PRO A 123 -6.73 -3.23 2.27
CA PRO A 123 -7.14 -2.31 3.32
C PRO A 123 -6.87 -2.91 4.71
N ASP A 124 -6.61 -2.05 5.69
CA ASP A 124 -6.51 -2.44 7.09
C ASP A 124 -7.89 -2.84 7.67
N HIS A 125 -8.93 -2.11 7.27
CA HIS A 125 -10.33 -2.39 7.62
C HIS A 125 -11.27 -1.70 6.63
N LEU A 126 -12.57 -2.01 6.71
CA LEU A 126 -13.59 -1.27 5.99
C LEU A 126 -13.64 0.17 6.52
N GLY A 127 -13.64 1.15 5.63
CA GLY A 127 -13.77 2.55 5.96
C GLY A 127 -15.14 2.89 6.59
N ALA A 128 -15.35 4.16 6.91
CA ALA A 128 -16.62 4.65 7.48
C ALA A 128 -17.75 4.78 6.42
N TYR A 129 -17.69 4.01 5.36
CA TYR A 129 -18.65 3.99 4.26
C TYR A 129 -18.83 2.55 3.75
N PRO A 130 -20.03 2.09 3.44
CA PRO A 130 -21.31 2.77 3.63
C PRO A 130 -21.69 3.00 5.11
N GLU A 131 -22.30 4.13 5.42
CA GLU A 131 -22.59 4.56 6.81
C GLU A 131 -23.55 3.66 7.55
N HIS A 132 -24.40 2.92 6.83
CA HIS A 132 -25.41 2.05 7.40
C HIS A 132 -24.88 0.71 7.91
N ILE A 133 -23.60 0.40 7.67
CA ILE A 133 -22.98 -0.84 8.16
C ILE A 133 -22.62 -0.68 9.64
N ASP A 134 -23.29 -1.48 10.48
CA ASP A 134 -23.01 -1.49 11.91
C ASP A 134 -21.59 -1.98 12.20
N ASN A 135 -20.95 -1.37 13.21
CA ASN A 135 -19.58 -1.69 13.59
C ASN A 135 -19.41 -3.12 14.12
N LEU A 136 -20.47 -3.75 14.59
CA LEU A 136 -20.45 -5.12 15.10
C LEU A 136 -20.89 -6.15 14.05
N SER A 137 -21.27 -5.71 12.85
CA SER A 137 -21.68 -6.62 11.79
C SER A 137 -20.49 -7.30 11.11
N VAL A 138 -20.71 -8.49 10.57
CA VAL A 138 -19.69 -9.25 9.82
C VAL A 138 -19.28 -8.48 8.55
N GLU A 139 -20.20 -7.74 7.94
CA GLU A 139 -19.96 -6.92 6.76
C GLU A 139 -18.86 -5.88 7.00
N ARG A 140 -18.66 -5.44 8.26
CA ARG A 140 -17.62 -4.49 8.64
C ARG A 140 -16.20 -5.02 8.40
N TYR A 141 -16.04 -6.33 8.40
CA TYR A 141 -14.75 -7.00 8.23
C TYR A 141 -14.49 -7.44 6.78
N ARG A 142 -15.41 -7.15 5.85
CA ARG A 142 -15.24 -7.48 4.43
C ARG A 142 -14.39 -6.43 3.74
N ILE A 143 -13.17 -6.79 3.44
CA ILE A 143 -12.22 -5.97 2.68
C ILE A 143 -11.79 -6.72 1.41
N PRO A 144 -11.48 -6.01 0.32
CA PRO A 144 -10.89 -6.62 -0.86
C PRO A 144 -9.42 -6.95 -0.64
N LEU A 145 -8.94 -8.00 -1.30
CA LEU A 145 -7.52 -8.28 -1.48
C LEU A 145 -7.25 -8.35 -2.98
N LEU A 146 -6.32 -7.53 -3.46
CA LEU A 146 -5.95 -7.51 -4.87
C LEU A 146 -4.44 -7.77 -5.02
N MET A 147 -4.08 -8.74 -5.85
CA MET A 147 -2.71 -9.01 -6.23
C MET A 147 -2.50 -8.67 -7.70
N VAL A 148 -1.53 -7.80 -7.99
CA VAL A 148 -1.15 -7.41 -9.35
C VAL A 148 0.37 -7.45 -9.50
N GLY A 149 0.87 -7.42 -10.72
CA GLY A 149 2.31 -7.41 -11.01
C GLY A 149 2.65 -8.35 -12.15
N GLY A 150 3.84 -8.20 -12.70
CA GLY A 150 4.30 -9.03 -13.80
C GLY A 150 4.53 -10.50 -13.43
N ALA A 151 4.69 -10.80 -12.15
CA ALA A 151 4.80 -12.16 -11.64
C ALA A 151 3.44 -12.87 -11.48
N VAL A 152 2.33 -12.15 -11.57
CA VAL A 152 0.98 -12.74 -11.56
C VAL A 152 0.71 -13.37 -12.92
N ARG A 153 0.61 -14.70 -12.98
CA ARG A 153 0.56 -15.46 -14.24
C ARG A 153 -0.73 -15.24 -15.04
N GLU A 154 -1.86 -15.19 -14.35
CA GLU A 154 -3.17 -15.06 -14.99
C GLU A 154 -4.16 -14.30 -14.10
N PRO A 155 -5.10 -13.54 -14.68
CA PRO A 155 -6.19 -12.96 -13.93
C PRO A 155 -7.08 -14.06 -13.33
N ARG A 156 -7.33 -13.97 -12.04
CA ARG A 156 -8.17 -14.94 -11.32
C ARG A 156 -9.00 -14.24 -10.25
N ARG A 157 -10.26 -14.58 -10.18
CA ARG A 157 -11.13 -14.23 -9.06
C ARG A 157 -11.23 -15.40 -8.10
N ILE A 158 -11.00 -15.13 -6.82
CA ILE A 158 -11.08 -16.11 -5.74
C ILE A 158 -12.22 -15.68 -4.83
N ASP A 159 -13.28 -16.47 -4.76
CA ASP A 159 -14.48 -16.21 -3.96
C ASP A 159 -14.45 -16.96 -2.62
N VAL A 160 -13.25 -17.20 -2.09
CA VAL A 160 -13.05 -17.77 -0.75
C VAL A 160 -12.67 -16.66 0.21
N TYR A 161 -13.28 -16.64 1.38
CA TYR A 161 -12.90 -15.72 2.43
C TYR A 161 -11.60 -16.19 3.09
N GLY A 162 -10.70 -15.24 3.29
CA GLY A 162 -9.49 -15.39 4.08
C GLY A 162 -9.40 -14.25 5.10
N SER A 163 -8.33 -14.22 5.83
CA SER A 163 -7.99 -13.18 6.80
C SER A 163 -6.69 -12.50 6.38
N GLN A 164 -6.43 -11.32 6.92
CA GLN A 164 -5.12 -10.66 6.74
C GLN A 164 -3.96 -11.51 7.26
N HIS A 165 -4.20 -12.39 8.23
CA HIS A 165 -3.20 -13.35 8.72
C HIS A 165 -2.78 -14.36 7.65
N ASP A 166 -3.66 -14.69 6.70
CA ASP A 166 -3.37 -15.64 5.63
C ASP A 166 -2.43 -15.07 4.55
N ILE A 167 -2.19 -13.75 4.55
CA ILE A 167 -1.37 -13.08 3.53
C ILE A 167 0.07 -13.56 3.59
N ALA A 168 0.66 -13.63 4.79
CA ALA A 168 2.04 -14.06 4.96
C ALA A 168 2.24 -15.49 4.46
N ALA A 169 1.44 -16.44 4.94
CA ALA A 169 1.48 -17.83 4.51
C ALA A 169 1.25 -17.97 2.99
N THR A 170 0.31 -17.20 2.43
CA THR A 170 0.02 -17.20 0.99
C THR A 170 1.23 -16.75 0.18
N LEU A 171 1.87 -15.64 0.56
CA LEU A 171 3.05 -15.12 -0.15
C LEU A 171 4.23 -16.07 -0.05
N LEU A 172 4.53 -16.59 1.14
CA LEU A 172 5.62 -17.54 1.36
C LEU A 172 5.41 -18.81 0.54
N ALA A 173 4.18 -19.35 0.50
CA ALA A 173 3.85 -20.51 -0.32
C ALA A 173 4.08 -20.25 -1.82
N GLN A 174 3.70 -19.06 -2.33
CA GLN A 174 3.93 -18.67 -3.73
C GLN A 174 5.43 -18.53 -4.06
N LEU A 175 6.23 -18.15 -3.09
CA LEU A 175 7.69 -18.04 -3.20
C LEU A 175 8.43 -19.35 -2.95
N ALA A 176 7.69 -20.45 -2.71
CA ALA A 176 8.24 -21.77 -2.32
C ALA A 176 9.14 -21.70 -1.06
N LEU A 177 8.79 -20.82 -0.14
CA LEU A 177 9.45 -20.69 1.17
C LEU A 177 8.66 -21.43 2.27
N PRO A 178 9.33 -21.87 3.36
CA PRO A 178 8.65 -22.45 4.51
C PRO A 178 7.58 -21.50 5.07
N HIS A 179 6.41 -22.03 5.40
CA HIS A 179 5.26 -21.25 5.87
C HIS A 179 4.42 -21.99 6.93
N ASP A 180 4.98 -23.03 7.53
CA ASP A 180 4.29 -23.89 8.50
C ASP A 180 4.05 -23.19 9.87
N GLU A 181 4.66 -22.04 10.08
CA GLU A 181 4.54 -21.25 11.32
C GLU A 181 3.42 -20.18 11.26
N PHE A 182 2.71 -20.07 10.12
CA PHE A 182 1.67 -19.05 9.87
C PHE A 182 0.30 -19.66 9.67
#